data_6fa34e318338f9b19d70017967a0ab08
#
_entry.id   6fa34e318338f9b19d70017967a0ab08
#
_cell.length_a   1.000
_cell.length_b   1.000
_cell.length_c   1.000
_cell.angle_alpha   90.00
_cell.angle_beta   90.00
_cell.angle_gamma   90.00
#
_symmetry.space_group_name_H-M   'P 1'
#
loop_
_entity.id
_entity.type
_entity.pdbx_description
1 polymer ?
#
loop_
_entity_poly.entity_id
_entity_poly.type
_entity_poly.pdbx_seq_one_letter_code
_entity_poly.pdbx_strand_id
1 'polypeptide(L)'
;SFLVQEMNNQDIVFGKKYLKEQQYAFSLISKSKRKESIQKKIAGKRFQYDDLIGMNKFDEQHVLWIEINRLNFLLKNYRAIPPKVIDEFQCFHLPQTVQNIDRINKLYNTIKGTLITSATTLPMFKSIFNNAVKNKKVDWKVGSGQFFYFINKISEITAITKNKWIRASACFTIKGEDIDPNVICNSKDPKDIDKVKAVDEAVAIFLVKI
;
A
#
# COMPACT_ATOMS: atom_id res chain seq x y z
N SER A 1 -2.94 -32.42 -25.21
CA SER A 1 -2.35 -32.49 -23.86
C SER A 1 -1.53 -31.27 -23.50
N PHE A 2 -0.70 -30.73 -24.40
CA PHE A 2 0.15 -29.55 -24.15
C PHE A 2 -0.68 -28.25 -23.99
N LEU A 3 -1.68 -28.02 -24.83
CA LEU A 3 -2.56 -26.85 -24.76
C LEU A 3 -3.37 -26.78 -23.45
N VAL A 4 -3.81 -27.93 -22.93
CA VAL A 4 -4.54 -27.99 -21.65
C VAL A 4 -3.63 -27.66 -20.47
N GLN A 5 -2.35 -28.03 -20.56
CA GLN A 5 -1.35 -27.74 -19.53
C GLN A 5 -0.94 -26.25 -19.52
N GLU A 6 -0.86 -25.64 -20.70
CA GLU A 6 -0.54 -24.22 -20.86
C GLU A 6 -1.70 -23.32 -20.40
N MET A 7 -2.94 -23.67 -20.73
CA MET A 7 -4.14 -22.99 -20.22
C MET A 7 -4.24 -23.08 -18.70
N ASN A 8 -3.96 -24.26 -18.11
CA ASN A 8 -3.95 -24.40 -16.64
C ASN A 8 -2.88 -23.54 -15.97
N ASN A 9 -1.69 -23.38 -16.57
CA ASN A 9 -0.65 -22.53 -16.02
C ASN A 9 -0.99 -21.03 -16.10
N GLN A 10 -1.57 -20.58 -17.20
CA GLN A 10 -2.04 -19.19 -17.35
C GLN A 10 -3.19 -18.88 -16.39
N ASP A 11 -4.13 -19.80 -16.20
CA ASP A 11 -5.22 -19.66 -15.25
C ASP A 11 -4.73 -19.61 -13.80
N ILE A 12 -3.69 -20.38 -13.45
CA ILE A 12 -3.09 -20.34 -12.12
C ILE A 12 -2.39 -19.00 -11.87
N VAL A 13 -1.63 -18.49 -12.83
CA VAL A 13 -0.92 -17.21 -12.72
C VAL A 13 -1.90 -16.04 -12.66
N PHE A 14 -2.91 -16.02 -13.53
CA PHE A 14 -3.97 -15.02 -13.54
C PHE A 14 -4.81 -15.10 -12.26
N GLY A 15 -5.11 -16.30 -11.79
CA GLY A 15 -5.80 -16.53 -10.53
C GLY A 15 -5.07 -15.96 -9.33
N LYS A 16 -3.76 -16.15 -9.24
CA LYS A 16 -2.92 -15.60 -8.17
C LYS A 16 -2.91 -14.06 -8.20
N LYS A 17 -2.77 -13.47 -9.38
CA LYS A 17 -2.80 -12.01 -9.55
C LYS A 17 -4.17 -11.43 -9.14
N TYR A 18 -5.25 -12.00 -9.66
CA TYR A 18 -6.61 -11.60 -9.31
C TYR A 18 -6.88 -11.69 -7.81
N LEU A 19 -6.49 -12.81 -7.18
CA LEU A 19 -6.65 -12.98 -5.73
C LEU A 19 -5.89 -11.91 -4.94
N LYS A 20 -4.66 -11.58 -5.33
CA LYS A 20 -3.87 -10.51 -4.71
C LYS A 20 -4.58 -9.15 -4.83
N GLU A 21 -5.07 -8.80 -6.01
CA GLU A 21 -5.79 -7.55 -6.25
C GLU A 21 -7.08 -7.46 -5.43
N GLN A 22 -7.86 -8.55 -5.37
CA GLN A 22 -9.09 -8.58 -4.57
C GLN A 22 -8.80 -8.54 -3.06
N GLN A 23 -7.78 -9.27 -2.60
CA GLN A 23 -7.34 -9.22 -1.20
C GLN A 23 -6.95 -7.81 -0.79
N TYR A 24 -6.21 -7.11 -1.66
CA TYR A 24 -5.84 -5.73 -1.44
C TYR A 24 -7.07 -4.82 -1.37
N ALA A 25 -7.98 -4.90 -2.35
CA ALA A 25 -9.21 -4.12 -2.36
C ALA A 25 -10.05 -4.34 -1.08
N PHE A 26 -10.14 -5.59 -0.60
CA PHE A 26 -10.87 -5.91 0.62
C PHE A 26 -10.11 -5.57 1.91
N SER A 27 -8.77 -5.47 1.87
CA SER A 27 -7.99 -5.03 3.02
C SER A 27 -8.27 -3.58 3.41
N LEU A 28 -8.71 -2.76 2.47
CA LEU A 28 -9.08 -1.35 2.66
C LEU A 28 -10.43 -1.18 3.39
N ILE A 29 -11.22 -2.25 3.50
CA ILE A 29 -12.52 -2.23 4.14
C ILE A 29 -12.36 -2.76 5.57
N SER A 30 -13.09 -2.19 6.54
CA SER A 30 -13.06 -2.68 7.92
C SER A 30 -13.39 -4.18 7.99
N LYS A 31 -12.78 -4.91 8.93
CA LYS A 31 -12.94 -6.38 9.06
C LYS A 31 -14.41 -6.83 9.10
N SER A 32 -15.27 -6.06 9.77
CA SER A 32 -16.70 -6.36 9.91
C SER A 32 -17.46 -6.29 8.58
N LYS A 33 -17.03 -5.40 7.67
CA LYS A 33 -17.69 -5.18 6.38
C LYS A 33 -17.11 -5.99 5.22
N ARG A 34 -15.93 -6.60 5.38
CA ARG A 34 -15.26 -7.33 4.29
C ARG A 34 -16.06 -8.51 3.78
N LYS A 35 -16.59 -9.33 4.70
CA LYS A 35 -17.42 -10.49 4.33
C LYS A 35 -18.63 -10.08 3.53
N GLU A 36 -19.35 -9.06 4.00
CA GLU A 36 -20.52 -8.51 3.31
C GLU A 36 -20.16 -7.94 1.93
N SER A 37 -19.05 -7.23 1.80
CA SER A 37 -18.57 -6.69 0.54
C SER A 37 -18.24 -7.79 -0.48
N ILE A 38 -17.59 -8.88 -0.05
CA ILE A 38 -17.33 -10.05 -0.91
C ILE A 38 -18.65 -10.69 -1.34
N GLN A 39 -19.60 -10.88 -0.42
CA GLN A 39 -20.92 -11.45 -0.72
C GLN A 39 -21.71 -10.60 -1.71
N LYS A 40 -21.74 -9.27 -1.55
CA LYS A 40 -22.38 -8.35 -2.51
C LYS A 40 -21.74 -8.45 -3.90
N LYS A 41 -20.41 -8.57 -3.97
CA LYS A 41 -19.71 -8.70 -5.24
C LYS A 41 -20.03 -10.02 -5.93
N ILE A 42 -20.12 -11.13 -5.18
CA ILE A 42 -20.55 -12.43 -5.70
C ILE A 42 -21.97 -12.36 -6.23
N ALA A 43 -22.90 -11.77 -5.48
CA ALA A 43 -24.30 -11.63 -5.90
C ALA A 43 -24.43 -10.82 -7.19
N GLY A 44 -23.72 -9.68 -7.31
CA GLY A 44 -23.71 -8.89 -8.54
C GLY A 44 -23.15 -9.65 -9.76
N LYS A 45 -22.10 -10.45 -9.56
CA LYS A 45 -21.52 -11.28 -10.62
C LYS A 45 -22.43 -12.44 -11.04
N ARG A 46 -23.16 -13.05 -10.10
CA ARG A 46 -24.16 -14.08 -10.39
C ARG A 46 -25.30 -13.52 -11.21
N PHE A 47 -25.82 -12.35 -10.86
CA PHE A 47 -26.86 -11.69 -11.64
C PHE A 47 -26.40 -11.45 -13.08
N GLN A 48 -25.19 -10.93 -13.30
CA GLN A 48 -24.62 -10.78 -14.65
C GLN A 48 -24.45 -12.11 -15.39
N TYR A 49 -24.04 -13.16 -14.68
CA TYR A 49 -23.90 -14.50 -15.26
C TYR A 49 -25.25 -15.04 -15.74
N ASP A 50 -26.31 -14.89 -14.94
CA ASP A 50 -27.67 -15.35 -15.27
C ASP A 50 -28.23 -14.59 -16.48
N ASP A 51 -27.99 -13.29 -16.59
CA ASP A 51 -28.36 -12.48 -17.76
C ASP A 51 -27.69 -12.99 -19.05
N LEU A 52 -26.42 -13.38 -18.98
CA LEU A 52 -25.68 -13.88 -20.15
C LEU A 52 -26.11 -15.25 -20.62
N ILE A 53 -26.72 -16.08 -19.75
CA ILE A 53 -27.32 -17.38 -20.14
C ILE A 53 -28.40 -17.16 -21.20
N GLY A 54 -29.22 -16.14 -21.02
CA GLY A 54 -30.28 -15.78 -21.99
C GLY A 54 -29.75 -15.26 -23.33
N MET A 55 -28.47 -14.83 -23.39
CA MET A 55 -27.87 -14.21 -24.58
C MET A 55 -26.95 -15.12 -25.37
N ASN A 56 -26.77 -16.39 -24.98
CA ASN A 56 -25.83 -17.37 -25.59
C ASN A 56 -24.37 -16.89 -25.67
N LYS A 57 -23.93 -16.09 -24.72
CA LYS A 57 -22.58 -15.52 -24.66
C LYS A 57 -21.65 -16.38 -23.79
N PHE A 58 -21.31 -17.56 -24.28
CA PHE A 58 -20.57 -18.59 -23.53
C PHE A 58 -19.18 -18.14 -23.02
N ASP A 59 -18.44 -17.36 -23.81
CA ASP A 59 -17.10 -16.88 -23.39
C ASP A 59 -17.20 -15.90 -22.21
N GLU A 60 -18.15 -14.96 -22.26
CA GLU A 60 -18.38 -14.00 -21.19
C GLU A 60 -18.90 -14.71 -19.92
N GLN A 61 -19.75 -15.73 -20.07
CA GLN A 61 -20.21 -16.58 -18.97
C GLN A 61 -19.07 -17.31 -18.30
N HIS A 62 -18.14 -17.88 -19.08
CA HIS A 62 -16.99 -18.59 -18.55
C HIS A 62 -16.09 -17.69 -17.69
N VAL A 63 -15.84 -16.47 -18.15
CA VAL A 63 -15.06 -15.47 -17.38
C VAL A 63 -15.74 -15.14 -16.06
N LEU A 64 -17.06 -14.88 -16.06
CA LEU A 64 -17.80 -14.58 -14.84
C LEU A 64 -17.86 -15.77 -13.89
N TRP A 65 -18.00 -16.98 -14.39
CA TRP A 65 -17.96 -18.20 -13.59
C TRP A 65 -16.61 -18.36 -12.86
N ILE A 66 -15.49 -18.11 -13.55
CA ILE A 66 -14.15 -18.12 -12.94
C ILE A 66 -14.05 -17.06 -11.84
N GLU A 67 -14.52 -15.84 -12.09
CA GLU A 67 -14.50 -14.77 -11.09
C GLU A 67 -15.36 -15.10 -9.86
N ILE A 68 -16.55 -15.66 -10.04
CA ILE A 68 -17.43 -16.09 -8.95
C ILE A 68 -16.74 -17.16 -8.10
N ASN A 69 -16.11 -18.15 -8.72
CA ASN A 69 -15.40 -19.20 -8.01
C ASN A 69 -14.20 -18.66 -7.23
N ARG A 70 -13.45 -17.71 -7.78
CA ARG A 70 -12.36 -17.03 -7.10
C ARG A 70 -12.84 -16.23 -5.88
N LEU A 71 -13.95 -15.52 -6.01
CA LEU A 71 -14.56 -14.78 -4.89
C LEU A 71 -15.09 -15.73 -3.81
N ASN A 72 -15.71 -16.85 -4.20
CA ASN A 72 -16.14 -17.89 -3.26
C ASN A 72 -14.96 -18.51 -2.51
N PHE A 73 -13.83 -18.76 -3.20
CA PHE A 73 -12.60 -19.21 -2.56
C PHE A 73 -12.09 -18.18 -1.53
N LEU A 74 -12.09 -16.90 -1.86
CA LEU A 74 -11.74 -15.82 -0.92
C LEU A 74 -12.68 -15.81 0.28
N LEU A 75 -13.99 -15.95 0.06
CA LEU A 75 -14.97 -15.97 1.14
C LEU A 75 -14.78 -17.16 2.08
N LYS A 76 -14.53 -18.36 1.52
CA LYS A 76 -14.30 -19.60 2.27
C LYS A 76 -13.00 -19.53 3.09
N ASN A 77 -11.95 -18.98 2.50
CA ASN A 77 -10.63 -18.87 3.12
C ASN A 77 -10.39 -17.54 3.81
N TYR A 78 -11.43 -16.74 4.00
CA TYR A 78 -11.35 -15.40 4.59
C TYR A 78 -10.61 -15.36 5.95
N ARG A 79 -10.75 -16.43 6.76
CA ARG A 79 -10.05 -16.55 8.06
C ARG A 79 -8.61 -17.06 7.92
N ALA A 80 -8.31 -17.76 6.82
CA ALA A 80 -7.02 -18.38 6.57
C ALA A 80 -6.03 -17.49 5.82
N ILE A 81 -6.50 -16.35 5.30
CA ILE A 81 -5.63 -15.39 4.63
C ILE A 81 -4.98 -14.53 5.71
N PRO A 82 -3.73 -14.82 6.07
CA PRO A 82 -3.02 -13.94 6.99
C PRO A 82 -2.91 -12.54 6.37
N PRO A 83 -2.83 -11.48 7.18
CA PRO A 83 -2.64 -10.11 6.71
C PRO A 83 -1.34 -9.88 5.91
N LYS A 84 -0.67 -10.93 5.51
CA LYS A 84 0.66 -10.98 4.88
C LYS A 84 0.76 -10.42 3.44
N VAL A 85 -0.37 -10.07 2.81
CA VAL A 85 -0.37 -9.45 1.47
C VAL A 85 -0.06 -7.94 1.52
N ILE A 86 0.00 -7.38 2.72
CA ILE A 86 0.43 -5.98 2.91
C ILE A 86 1.94 -5.82 2.69
N ASP A 87 2.73 -6.89 2.73
CA ASP A 87 4.20 -6.81 2.74
C ASP A 87 4.84 -6.33 1.43
N GLU A 88 4.19 -6.53 0.27
CA GLU A 88 4.73 -6.04 -1.01
C GLU A 88 4.52 -4.52 -1.22
N PHE A 89 3.65 -3.87 -0.42
CA PHE A 89 3.29 -2.46 -0.61
C PHE A 89 3.59 -1.57 0.60
N GLN A 90 4.36 -2.04 1.56
CA GLN A 90 4.56 -1.35 2.84
C GLN A 90 5.51 -0.17 2.82
N CYS A 91 6.18 0.14 1.71
CA CYS A 91 7.18 1.19 1.69
C CYS A 91 7.04 2.17 0.53
N PHE A 92 7.77 3.28 0.62
CA PHE A 92 7.96 4.27 -0.42
C PHE A 92 9.17 3.84 -1.26
N HIS A 93 8.95 2.93 -2.22
CA HIS A 93 10.04 2.35 -2.99
C HIS A 93 10.77 3.41 -3.84
N LEU A 94 12.09 3.45 -3.71
CA LEU A 94 13.00 4.15 -4.61
C LEU A 94 13.99 3.16 -5.23
N PRO A 95 14.32 3.30 -6.53
CA PRO A 95 15.40 2.51 -7.13
C PRO A 95 16.67 2.62 -6.30
N GLN A 96 17.33 1.49 -6.03
CA GLN A 96 18.53 1.43 -5.18
C GLN A 96 19.80 1.84 -5.95
N THR A 97 19.76 3.02 -6.58
CA THR A 97 20.94 3.63 -7.21
C THR A 97 21.84 4.28 -6.17
N VAL A 98 23.13 4.43 -6.47
CA VAL A 98 24.08 5.13 -5.60
C VAL A 98 23.58 6.53 -5.24
N GLN A 99 23.00 7.24 -6.21
CA GLN A 99 22.45 8.58 -6.00
C GLN A 99 21.27 8.59 -5.02
N ASN A 100 20.32 7.66 -5.16
CA ASN A 100 19.17 7.58 -4.26
C ASN A 100 19.59 7.15 -2.86
N ILE A 101 20.55 6.23 -2.75
CA ILE A 101 21.11 5.83 -1.45
C ILE A 101 21.78 7.04 -0.75
N ASP A 102 22.54 7.85 -1.48
CA ASP A 102 23.15 9.07 -0.94
C ASP A 102 22.10 10.10 -0.51
N ARG A 103 21.08 10.33 -1.34
CA ARG A 103 19.96 11.21 -1.00
C ARG A 103 19.20 10.76 0.25
N ILE A 104 18.95 9.46 0.39
CA ILE A 104 18.30 8.88 1.58
C ILE A 104 19.20 9.09 2.82
N ASN A 105 20.51 8.90 2.70
CA ASN A 105 21.45 9.16 3.78
C ASN A 105 21.44 10.62 4.22
N LYS A 106 21.47 11.55 3.27
CA LYS A 106 21.41 13.00 3.53
C LYS A 106 20.08 13.38 4.18
N LEU A 107 18.95 12.89 3.65
CA LEU A 107 17.63 13.11 4.24
C LEU A 107 17.62 12.64 5.71
N TYR A 108 18.08 11.42 5.98
CA TYR A 108 18.16 10.89 7.33
C TYR A 108 18.96 11.80 8.28
N ASN A 109 20.15 12.23 7.84
CA ASN A 109 21.00 13.09 8.66
C ASN A 109 20.34 14.46 8.94
N THR A 110 19.58 14.99 8.00
CA THR A 110 18.87 16.27 8.16
C THR A 110 17.72 16.17 9.15
N ILE A 111 16.94 15.06 9.12
CA ILE A 111 15.72 14.95 9.93
C ILE A 111 15.93 14.24 11.27
N LYS A 112 17.07 13.55 11.46
CA LYS A 112 17.37 12.83 12.70
C LYS A 112 17.49 13.79 13.88
N GLY A 113 16.75 13.51 14.95
CA GLY A 113 16.71 14.33 16.16
C GLY A 113 15.83 15.58 16.05
N THR A 114 15.48 16.02 14.84
CA THR A 114 14.59 17.16 14.59
C THR A 114 13.15 16.69 14.31
N LEU A 115 12.93 15.99 13.21
CA LEU A 115 11.62 15.48 12.81
C LEU A 115 11.38 14.03 13.24
N ILE A 116 12.43 13.19 13.25
CA ILE A 116 12.39 11.82 13.77
C ILE A 116 13.20 11.69 15.04
N THR A 117 12.89 10.70 15.86
CA THR A 117 13.60 10.47 17.11
C THR A 117 15.06 10.05 16.85
N SER A 118 15.97 10.44 17.77
CA SER A 118 17.38 10.05 17.70
C SER A 118 17.62 8.54 17.83
N ALA A 119 16.66 7.81 18.38
CA ALA A 119 16.65 6.35 18.46
C ALA A 119 16.48 5.67 17.11
N THR A 120 15.96 6.37 16.09
CA THR A 120 15.86 5.85 14.71
C THR A 120 17.26 5.65 14.15
N THR A 121 17.56 4.43 13.71
CA THR A 121 18.83 4.11 13.04
C THR A 121 18.73 4.30 11.54
N LEU A 122 19.87 4.51 10.86
CA LEU A 122 19.92 4.64 9.41
C LEU A 122 19.35 3.40 8.67
N PRO A 123 19.63 2.15 9.08
CA PRO A 123 19.01 0.97 8.49
C PRO A 123 17.48 0.95 8.62
N MET A 124 16.93 1.36 9.78
CA MET A 124 15.48 1.50 9.97
C MET A 124 14.90 2.52 9.00
N PHE A 125 15.55 3.67 8.85
CA PHE A 125 15.10 4.72 7.93
C PHE A 125 15.18 4.27 6.46
N LYS A 126 16.28 3.62 6.06
CA LYS A 126 16.44 3.06 4.70
C LYS A 126 15.39 2.02 4.36
N SER A 127 14.92 1.25 5.33
CA SER A 127 13.88 0.24 5.09
C SER A 127 12.55 0.82 4.59
N ILE A 128 12.30 2.12 4.80
CA ILE A 128 11.14 2.85 4.25
C ILE A 128 11.16 2.86 2.71
N PHE A 129 12.36 2.82 2.10
CA PHE A 129 12.55 3.00 0.66
C PHE A 129 12.97 1.75 -0.11
N ASN A 130 13.26 0.65 0.56
CA ASN A 130 13.85 -0.54 -0.08
C ASN A 130 13.08 -1.85 0.05
N ASN A 131 11.82 -1.82 0.49
CA ASN A 131 10.99 -3.01 0.74
C ASN A 131 11.58 -4.02 1.74
N ALA A 132 12.58 -3.66 2.53
CA ALA A 132 13.11 -4.55 3.53
C ALA A 132 12.06 -4.85 4.62
N VAL A 133 12.09 -6.07 5.16
CA VAL A 133 11.23 -6.46 6.28
C VAL A 133 11.49 -5.53 7.45
N LYS A 134 10.44 -4.91 7.95
CA LYS A 134 10.51 -3.92 9.01
C LYS A 134 10.19 -4.57 10.35
N ASN A 135 11.19 -4.67 11.19
CA ASN A 135 10.99 -5.09 12.58
C ASN A 135 10.57 -3.93 13.48
N LYS A 136 10.86 -2.69 13.05
CA LYS A 136 10.55 -1.47 13.82
C LYS A 136 10.14 -0.34 12.90
N LYS A 137 9.17 0.46 13.33
CA LYS A 137 8.72 1.68 12.65
C LYS A 137 9.64 2.85 13.02
N VAL A 138 9.73 3.82 12.12
CA VAL A 138 10.40 5.10 12.35
C VAL A 138 9.47 5.99 13.17
N ASP A 139 9.93 6.50 14.29
CA ASP A 139 9.12 7.35 15.15
C ASP A 139 9.26 8.83 14.78
N TRP A 140 8.15 9.43 14.37
CA TRP A 140 8.00 10.84 14.03
C TRP A 140 7.80 11.65 15.32
N LYS A 141 8.74 12.53 15.62
CA LYS A 141 8.82 13.25 16.90
C LYS A 141 7.86 14.44 17.02
N VAL A 142 7.50 15.05 15.88
CA VAL A 142 6.75 16.30 15.83
C VAL A 142 5.27 16.09 15.51
N GLY A 143 4.53 17.15 15.19
CA GLY A 143 3.07 17.07 15.03
C GLY A 143 2.60 16.36 13.76
N SER A 144 1.35 15.88 13.80
CA SER A 144 0.71 15.17 12.68
C SER A 144 0.59 15.99 11.39
N GLY A 145 0.41 17.33 11.48
CA GLY A 145 0.38 18.20 10.30
C GLY A 145 1.71 18.22 9.54
N GLN A 146 2.87 18.29 10.26
CA GLN A 146 4.18 18.19 9.62
C GLN A 146 4.42 16.79 9.02
N PHE A 147 3.96 15.74 9.71
CA PHE A 147 4.00 14.38 9.19
C PHE A 147 3.18 14.25 7.90
N PHE A 148 1.96 14.77 7.91
CA PHE A 148 1.08 14.79 6.73
C PHE A 148 1.77 15.45 5.54
N TYR A 149 2.36 16.64 5.74
CA TYR A 149 3.07 17.37 4.72
C TYR A 149 4.30 16.59 4.20
N PHE A 150 5.11 16.04 5.11
CA PHE A 150 6.25 15.20 4.76
C PHE A 150 5.87 13.99 3.90
N ILE A 151 4.82 13.26 4.26
CA ILE A 151 4.34 12.10 3.49
C ILE A 151 3.82 12.52 2.10
N ASN A 152 3.19 13.68 1.96
CA ASN A 152 2.81 14.21 0.66
C ASN A 152 4.05 14.41 -0.22
N LYS A 153 5.08 15.07 0.29
CA LYS A 153 6.34 15.31 -0.43
C LYS A 153 7.07 14.00 -0.81
N ILE A 154 7.19 13.07 0.13
CA ILE A 154 7.79 11.75 -0.16
C ILE A 154 7.00 10.98 -1.20
N SER A 155 5.68 11.05 -1.17
CA SER A 155 4.81 10.42 -2.16
C SER A 155 5.01 10.97 -3.57
N GLU A 156 5.21 12.27 -3.70
CA GLU A 156 5.55 12.94 -4.97
C GLU A 156 6.91 12.47 -5.49
N ILE A 157 7.95 12.50 -4.64
CA ILE A 157 9.32 12.08 -4.98
C ILE A 157 9.37 10.61 -5.44
N THR A 158 8.61 9.74 -4.77
CA THR A 158 8.59 8.30 -5.07
C THR A 158 7.55 7.93 -6.13
N ALA A 159 6.79 8.90 -6.66
CA ALA A 159 5.64 8.69 -7.55
C ALA A 159 4.58 7.72 -6.98
N ILE A 160 4.53 7.57 -5.66
CA ILE A 160 3.59 6.69 -4.95
C ILE A 160 2.46 7.52 -4.39
N THR A 161 1.42 7.73 -5.17
CA THR A 161 0.24 8.51 -4.76
C THR A 161 -0.86 7.64 -4.15
N LYS A 162 -0.99 6.40 -4.63
CA LYS A 162 -2.00 5.46 -4.12
C LYS A 162 -1.57 4.85 -2.78
N ASN A 163 -2.52 4.81 -1.83
CA ASN A 163 -2.33 4.18 -0.52
C ASN A 163 -1.18 4.73 0.33
N LYS A 164 -0.75 5.96 0.05
CA LYS A 164 0.37 6.60 0.78
C LYS A 164 0.17 6.60 2.30
N TRP A 165 -1.07 6.74 2.79
CA TRP A 165 -1.38 6.75 4.22
C TRP A 165 -1.26 5.37 4.86
N ILE A 166 -1.67 4.30 4.15
CA ILE A 166 -1.47 2.91 4.58
C ILE A 166 0.03 2.60 4.65
N ARG A 167 0.81 3.04 3.65
CA ARG A 167 2.27 2.89 3.66
C ARG A 167 2.91 3.68 4.79
N ALA A 168 2.48 4.91 5.00
CA ALA A 168 2.95 5.73 6.08
C ALA A 168 2.69 5.08 7.45
N SER A 169 1.49 4.56 7.68
CA SER A 169 1.14 3.88 8.95
C SER A 169 1.90 2.56 9.17
N ALA A 170 2.30 1.88 8.08
CA ALA A 170 3.15 0.69 8.16
C ALA A 170 4.60 1.03 8.48
N CYS A 171 5.09 2.23 8.08
CA CYS A 171 6.48 2.64 8.19
C CYS A 171 6.79 3.49 9.42
N PHE A 172 5.79 4.20 9.95
CA PHE A 172 5.99 5.23 10.97
C PHE A 172 5.07 5.04 12.17
N THR A 173 5.51 5.62 13.30
CA THR A 173 4.67 6.01 14.44
C THR A 173 4.73 7.54 14.59
N ILE A 174 3.81 8.14 15.33
CA ILE A 174 3.88 9.56 15.71
C ILE A 174 3.95 9.61 17.24
N LYS A 175 5.07 10.08 17.78
CA LYS A 175 5.31 10.16 19.24
C LYS A 175 5.12 8.81 19.93
N GLY A 176 5.57 7.73 19.27
CA GLY A 176 5.48 6.35 19.76
C GLY A 176 4.14 5.65 19.51
N GLU A 177 3.12 6.36 19.02
CA GLU A 177 1.79 5.80 18.79
C GLU A 177 1.59 5.38 17.33
N ASP A 178 0.84 4.30 17.12
CA ASP A 178 0.50 3.81 15.79
C ASP A 178 -0.43 4.78 15.06
N ILE A 179 -0.18 4.96 13.75
CA ILE A 179 -0.93 5.88 12.91
C ILE A 179 -2.17 5.17 12.35
N ASP A 180 -3.36 5.76 12.56
CA ASP A 180 -4.57 5.37 11.82
C ASP A 180 -4.57 6.08 10.45
N PRO A 181 -4.52 5.31 9.32
CA PRO A 181 -4.53 5.87 7.98
C PRO A 181 -5.77 6.71 7.67
N ASN A 182 -6.92 6.38 8.29
CA ASN A 182 -8.17 7.09 8.06
C ASN A 182 -8.22 8.44 8.81
N VAL A 183 -7.48 8.55 9.91
CA VAL A 183 -7.36 9.80 10.66
C VAL A 183 -6.35 10.72 10.01
N ILE A 184 -5.16 10.19 9.70
CA ILE A 184 -4.07 11.01 9.13
C ILE A 184 -4.39 11.56 7.75
N CYS A 185 -5.16 10.85 6.92
CA CYS A 185 -5.54 11.34 5.58
C CYS A 185 -6.42 12.60 5.63
N ASN A 186 -7.07 12.87 6.75
CA ASN A 186 -7.89 14.07 6.96
C ASN A 186 -7.11 15.21 7.64
N SER A 187 -5.83 15.01 7.94
CA SER A 187 -4.97 16.08 8.47
C SER A 187 -4.73 17.15 7.42
N LYS A 188 -4.35 18.33 7.88
CA LYS A 188 -4.05 19.48 7.03
C LYS A 188 -2.57 19.83 7.14
N ASP A 189 -2.05 20.47 6.11
CA ASP A 189 -0.72 21.05 6.14
C ASP A 189 -0.57 22.02 7.32
N PRO A 190 0.62 22.12 7.90
CA PRO A 190 0.86 23.06 8.97
C PRO A 190 0.61 24.50 8.50
N LYS A 191 -0.08 25.30 9.30
CA LYS A 191 -0.23 26.74 9.01
C LYS A 191 1.04 27.53 9.36
N ASP A 192 1.89 26.96 10.17
CA ASP A 192 3.16 27.53 10.63
C ASP A 192 4.21 27.36 9.56
N ILE A 193 4.70 28.48 9.04
CA ILE A 193 5.67 28.56 7.93
C ILE A 193 6.99 27.87 8.30
N ASP A 194 7.45 28.00 9.54
CA ASP A 194 8.71 27.37 9.98
C ASP A 194 8.61 25.84 9.98
N LYS A 195 7.43 25.32 10.30
CA LYS A 195 7.17 23.87 10.25
C LYS A 195 7.14 23.33 8.82
N VAL A 196 6.59 24.10 7.87
CA VAL A 196 6.61 23.77 6.45
C VAL A 196 8.05 23.82 5.94
N LYS A 197 8.77 24.91 6.23
CA LYS A 197 10.16 25.12 5.83
C LYS A 197 11.09 24.00 6.28
N ALA A 198 10.98 23.54 7.52
CA ALA A 198 11.78 22.44 8.04
C ALA A 198 11.61 21.12 7.24
N VAL A 199 10.41 20.85 6.74
CA VAL A 199 10.15 19.70 5.86
C VAL A 199 10.68 19.96 4.45
N ASP A 200 10.45 21.14 3.88
CA ASP A 200 10.90 21.48 2.53
C ASP A 200 12.43 21.45 2.43
N GLU A 201 13.15 21.97 3.41
CA GLU A 201 14.61 21.89 3.49
C GLU A 201 15.10 20.43 3.54
N ALA A 202 14.39 19.58 4.31
CA ALA A 202 14.74 18.17 4.40
C ALA A 202 14.57 17.44 3.06
N VAL A 203 13.48 17.70 2.32
CA VAL A 203 13.19 16.99 1.06
C VAL A 203 13.84 17.63 -0.16
N ALA A 204 14.34 18.87 -0.07
CA ALA A 204 15.02 19.59 -1.16
C ALA A 204 16.19 18.79 -1.77
N ILE A 205 16.82 17.93 -0.98
CA ILE A 205 17.89 17.01 -1.40
C ILE A 205 17.49 16.12 -2.59
N PHE A 206 16.20 15.78 -2.72
CA PHE A 206 15.70 14.99 -3.83
C PHE A 206 15.40 15.82 -5.07
N LEU A 207 15.26 17.14 -4.93
CA LEU A 207 14.91 18.06 -6.02
C LEU A 207 16.14 18.59 -6.77
N VAL A 208 17.33 18.46 -6.18
CA VAL A 208 18.58 18.87 -6.85
C VAL A 208 18.85 17.91 -8.01
N LYS A 209 18.69 18.43 -9.24
CA LYS A 209 19.17 17.74 -10.45
C LYS A 209 20.71 17.77 -10.39
N ILE A 210 21.33 16.62 -10.29
CA ILE A 210 22.77 16.43 -10.46
C ILE A 210 23.06 16.22 -11.94
#